data_345e5a646b258ae889dd46b1899569c0
#
_entry.id   345e5a646b258ae889dd46b1899569c0
#
_cell.length_a   1.000
_cell.length_b   1.000
_cell.length_c   1.000
_cell.angle_alpha   90.00
_cell.angle_beta   90.00
_cell.angle_gamma   90.00
#
_symmetry.space_group_name_H-M   'P 1'
#
loop_
_entity.id
_entity.type
_entity.pdbx_description
1 polymer ?
#
loop_
_entity_poly.entity_id
_entity_poly.type
_entity_poly.pdbx_seq_one_letter_code
_entity_poly.pdbx_strand_id
1 'polypeptide(L)'
;RVGISPMTPPQVFVELWPRIQEQYPKVKFKLVPFENTPENAREILANLGQNIDVIAGIFDEAMLELRKCNGVELSREPFCVAVALHHRLAGKKVLTPEDLKGERLLMMRKGWSCYVDALRAELTEKYPEITIADFDFYNVDIFNRCENSNDMLLAIKSWESVHPLMKILPVEWDYKMPYGLLYAKDPSEKVEKLVRTVEGITK
;
A
#
# COMPACT_ATOMS: atom_id res chain seq x y z
N ARG A 1 -19.32 4.44 -1.97
CA ARG A 1 -18.48 4.39 -3.19
C ARG A 1 -17.03 4.14 -2.76
N VAL A 2 -16.45 3.07 -3.27
CA VAL A 2 -15.08 2.64 -2.96
C VAL A 2 -14.20 2.94 -4.16
N GLY A 3 -13.19 3.77 -3.98
CA GLY A 3 -12.18 4.04 -5.02
C GLY A 3 -11.26 2.86 -5.20
N ILE A 4 -11.02 2.49 -6.44
CA ILE A 4 -10.14 1.37 -6.80
C ILE A 4 -9.15 1.77 -7.89
N SER A 5 -7.92 1.30 -7.73
CA SER A 5 -6.84 1.38 -8.72
C SER A 5 -5.91 0.18 -8.52
N PRO A 6 -4.92 -0.04 -9.37
CA PRO A 6 -3.91 -1.09 -9.14
C PRO A 6 -3.22 -0.99 -7.76
N MET A 7 -3.00 0.24 -7.26
CA MET A 7 -2.37 0.48 -5.95
C MET A 7 -3.35 0.48 -4.76
N THR A 8 -4.66 0.46 -5.04
CA THR A 8 -5.74 0.45 -4.05
C THR A 8 -6.73 -0.66 -4.36
N PRO A 9 -6.29 -1.94 -4.32
CA PRO A 9 -7.15 -3.07 -4.66
C PRO A 9 -8.28 -3.22 -3.64
N PRO A 10 -9.49 -3.65 -4.08
CA PRO A 10 -10.65 -3.78 -3.20
C PRO A 10 -10.62 -5.04 -2.32
N GLN A 11 -9.51 -5.78 -2.30
CA GLN A 11 -9.41 -7.10 -1.68
C GLN A 11 -9.81 -7.12 -0.20
N VAL A 12 -9.40 -6.11 0.55
CA VAL A 12 -9.75 -5.97 1.96
C VAL A 12 -11.28 -5.93 2.19
N PHE A 13 -12.03 -5.35 1.24
CA PHE A 13 -13.50 -5.33 1.33
C PHE A 13 -14.09 -6.71 1.06
N VAL A 14 -13.49 -7.49 0.17
CA VAL A 14 -13.96 -8.86 -0.12
C VAL A 14 -13.84 -9.73 1.13
N GLU A 15 -12.73 -9.60 1.86
CA GLU A 15 -12.48 -10.36 3.09
C GLU A 15 -13.40 -9.94 4.25
N LEU A 16 -13.64 -8.65 4.40
CA LEU A 16 -14.48 -8.11 5.48
C LEU A 16 -15.97 -8.15 5.14
N TRP A 17 -16.34 -8.30 3.85
CA TRP A 17 -17.70 -8.13 3.37
C TRP A 17 -18.76 -8.99 4.08
N PRO A 18 -18.54 -10.30 4.30
CA PRO A 18 -19.55 -11.11 5.00
C PRO A 18 -19.89 -10.56 6.38
N ARG A 19 -18.88 -10.13 7.14
CA ARG A 19 -19.03 -9.58 8.50
C ARG A 19 -19.65 -8.18 8.48
N ILE A 20 -19.28 -7.35 7.49
CA ILE A 20 -19.90 -6.04 7.28
C ILE A 20 -21.39 -6.20 6.96
N GLN A 21 -21.73 -7.14 6.07
CA GLN A 21 -23.11 -7.37 5.65
C GLN A 21 -23.97 -7.92 6.77
N GLU A 22 -23.43 -8.74 7.66
CA GLU A 22 -24.11 -9.24 8.85
C GLU A 22 -24.52 -8.08 9.78
N GLN A 23 -23.62 -7.14 10.05
CA GLN A 23 -23.87 -5.99 10.93
C GLN A 23 -24.61 -4.84 10.21
N TYR A 24 -24.47 -4.74 8.89
CA TYR A 24 -25.07 -3.69 8.09
C TYR A 24 -25.68 -4.26 6.79
N PRO A 25 -26.81 -5.01 6.90
CA PRO A 25 -27.40 -5.76 5.77
C PRO A 25 -27.82 -4.90 4.57
N LYS A 26 -28.11 -3.63 4.79
CA LYS A 26 -28.56 -2.70 3.74
C LYS A 26 -27.42 -1.97 3.04
N VAL A 27 -26.17 -2.17 3.46
CA VAL A 27 -25.04 -1.51 2.81
C VAL A 27 -24.82 -2.09 1.41
N LYS A 28 -24.55 -1.19 0.45
CA LYS A 28 -24.19 -1.56 -0.91
C LYS A 28 -22.93 -0.82 -1.29
N PHE A 29 -21.98 -1.52 -1.90
CA PHE A 29 -20.79 -0.92 -2.47
C PHE A 29 -20.97 -0.62 -3.94
N LYS A 30 -20.41 0.52 -4.35
CA LYS A 30 -20.16 0.86 -5.73
C LYS A 30 -18.66 1.06 -5.89
N LEU A 31 -18.02 0.23 -6.71
CA LEU A 31 -16.62 0.40 -7.07
C LEU A 31 -16.50 1.55 -8.08
N VAL A 32 -15.57 2.45 -7.83
CA VAL A 32 -15.28 3.61 -8.68
C VAL A 32 -13.81 3.53 -9.10
N PRO A 33 -13.52 3.08 -10.32
CA PRO A 33 -12.15 3.03 -10.80
C PRO A 33 -11.61 4.45 -11.02
N PHE A 34 -10.32 4.63 -10.73
CA PHE A 34 -9.61 5.86 -11.03
C PHE A 34 -8.20 5.56 -11.54
N GLU A 35 -7.68 6.47 -12.34
CA GLU A 35 -6.30 6.43 -12.80
C GLU A 35 -5.38 6.87 -11.66
N ASN A 36 -4.39 6.05 -11.32
CA ASN A 36 -3.48 6.31 -10.22
C ASN A 36 -2.27 7.15 -10.68
N THR A 37 -2.52 8.40 -11.02
CA THR A 37 -1.49 9.43 -11.21
C THR A 37 -1.28 10.24 -9.94
N PRO A 38 -0.13 10.93 -9.76
CA PRO A 38 0.11 11.79 -8.60
C PRO A 38 -0.97 12.87 -8.41
N GLU A 39 -1.44 13.45 -9.52
CA GLU A 39 -2.47 14.51 -9.56
C GLU A 39 -3.82 13.95 -9.12
N ASN A 40 -4.28 12.87 -9.76
CA ASN A 40 -5.57 12.24 -9.45
C ASN A 40 -5.60 11.71 -8.00
N ALA A 41 -4.53 11.04 -7.56
CA ALA A 41 -4.46 10.54 -6.18
C ALA A 41 -4.57 11.67 -5.16
N ARG A 42 -3.89 12.80 -5.42
CA ARG A 42 -3.97 13.99 -4.56
C ARG A 42 -5.38 14.58 -4.56
N GLU A 43 -5.98 14.74 -5.74
CA GLU A 43 -7.33 15.29 -5.89
C GLU A 43 -8.37 14.41 -5.18
N ILE A 44 -8.34 13.11 -5.42
CA ILE A 44 -9.28 12.16 -4.82
C ILE A 44 -9.17 12.16 -3.30
N LEU A 45 -7.96 12.10 -2.76
CA LEU A 45 -7.74 12.08 -1.30
C LEU A 45 -8.17 13.40 -0.64
N ALA A 46 -7.97 14.53 -1.31
CA ALA A 46 -8.43 15.84 -0.81
C ALA A 46 -9.96 16.01 -0.88
N ASN A 47 -10.65 15.22 -1.72
CA ASN A 47 -12.09 15.33 -2.00
C ASN A 47 -12.86 14.05 -1.66
N LEU A 48 -12.37 13.25 -0.71
CA LEU A 48 -13.11 12.09 -0.21
C LEU A 48 -14.48 12.52 0.34
N GLY A 49 -15.50 11.73 0.04
CA GLY A 49 -16.91 12.04 0.33
C GLY A 49 -17.70 12.64 -0.85
N GLN A 50 -17.03 13.16 -1.88
CA GLN A 50 -17.69 13.70 -3.08
C GLN A 50 -18.01 12.59 -4.10
N ASN A 51 -17.02 12.08 -4.82
CA ASN A 51 -17.18 11.02 -5.83
C ASN A 51 -16.79 9.64 -5.30
N ILE A 52 -15.81 9.58 -4.42
CA ILE A 52 -15.31 8.40 -3.72
C ILE A 52 -15.46 8.67 -2.23
N ASP A 53 -16.02 7.71 -1.52
CA ASP A 53 -16.23 7.83 -0.07
C ASP A 53 -15.06 7.28 0.73
N VAL A 54 -14.50 6.16 0.26
CA VAL A 54 -13.39 5.46 0.92
C VAL A 54 -12.41 4.86 -0.09
N ILE A 55 -11.16 4.76 0.31
CA ILE A 55 -10.09 4.07 -0.43
C ILE A 55 -9.34 3.17 0.55
N ALA A 56 -8.99 1.95 0.14
CA ALA A 56 -8.08 1.10 0.91
C ALA A 56 -6.62 1.40 0.54
N GLY A 57 -5.74 1.52 1.52
CA GLY A 57 -4.32 1.77 1.25
C GLY A 57 -3.47 1.90 2.51
N ILE A 58 -2.19 2.06 2.27
CA ILE A 58 -1.19 2.33 3.31
C ILE A 58 -1.21 3.79 3.74
N PHE A 59 -0.91 4.04 5.01
CA PHE A 59 -0.85 5.39 5.56
C PHE A 59 0.02 5.47 6.82
N ASP A 60 0.41 6.66 7.18
CA ASP A 60 0.85 7.06 8.52
C ASP A 60 0.18 8.40 8.90
N GLU A 61 0.39 8.86 10.11
CA GLU A 61 -0.25 10.09 10.62
C GLU A 61 0.11 11.32 9.78
N ALA A 62 1.38 11.46 9.39
CA ALA A 62 1.82 12.58 8.57
C ALA A 62 1.17 12.56 7.17
N MET A 63 1.00 11.36 6.60
CA MET A 63 0.28 11.21 5.33
C MET A 63 -1.19 11.59 5.47
N LEU A 64 -1.87 11.22 6.56
CA LEU A 64 -3.28 11.57 6.78
C LEU A 64 -3.47 13.08 6.92
N GLU A 65 -2.56 13.75 7.63
CA GLU A 65 -2.60 15.20 7.76
C GLU A 65 -2.35 15.91 6.43
N LEU A 66 -1.31 15.51 5.69
CA LEU A 66 -0.98 16.08 4.38
C LEU A 66 -2.14 15.90 3.38
N ARG A 67 -2.79 14.74 3.41
CA ARG A 67 -3.91 14.38 2.53
C ARG A 67 -5.24 14.94 3.01
N LYS A 68 -5.31 15.54 4.19
CA LYS A 68 -6.52 16.06 4.83
C LYS A 68 -7.63 15.03 4.94
N CYS A 69 -7.29 13.80 5.28
CA CYS A 69 -8.23 12.69 5.45
C CYS A 69 -8.02 11.99 6.79
N ASN A 70 -8.94 11.12 7.15
CA ASN A 70 -8.82 10.20 8.27
C ASN A 70 -8.43 8.81 7.77
N GLY A 71 -7.90 7.99 8.67
CA GLY A 71 -7.60 6.58 8.41
C GLY A 71 -8.07 5.69 9.55
N VAL A 72 -8.56 4.51 9.22
CA VAL A 72 -8.82 3.43 10.19
C VAL A 72 -7.93 2.24 9.83
N GLU A 73 -7.08 1.85 10.77
CA GLU A 73 -6.17 0.72 10.59
C GLU A 73 -6.97 -0.60 10.62
N LEU A 74 -6.80 -1.43 9.61
CA LEU A 74 -7.39 -2.77 9.50
C LEU A 74 -6.36 -3.85 9.73
N SER A 75 -5.14 -3.61 9.28
CA SER A 75 -4.02 -4.53 9.40
C SER A 75 -2.69 -3.77 9.32
N ARG A 76 -1.62 -4.49 9.54
CA ARG A 76 -0.26 -4.01 9.25
C ARG A 76 0.34 -4.84 8.15
N GLU A 77 0.56 -4.20 7.00
CA GLU A 77 1.19 -4.81 5.86
C GLU A 77 2.70 -4.88 6.07
N PRO A 78 3.31 -6.09 6.00
CA PRO A 78 4.75 -6.22 6.03
C PRO A 78 5.35 -5.64 4.75
N PHE A 79 6.49 -4.99 4.87
CA PHE A 79 7.28 -4.64 3.70
C PHE A 79 7.85 -5.90 3.05
N CYS A 80 7.67 -5.97 1.75
CA CYS A 80 8.14 -7.03 0.88
C CYS A 80 9.05 -6.43 -0.19
N VAL A 81 9.67 -7.28 -0.99
CA VAL A 81 10.45 -6.87 -2.15
C VAL A 81 9.82 -7.47 -3.40
N ALA A 82 9.47 -6.62 -4.36
CA ALA A 82 9.04 -7.03 -5.69
C ALA A 82 10.26 -7.17 -6.60
N VAL A 83 10.33 -8.29 -7.33
CA VAL A 83 11.37 -8.60 -8.29
C VAL A 83 10.77 -9.10 -9.59
N ALA A 84 11.40 -8.83 -10.72
CA ALA A 84 10.99 -9.41 -12.00
C ALA A 84 11.10 -10.94 -11.99
N LEU A 85 10.28 -11.65 -12.77
CA LEU A 85 10.32 -13.11 -12.83
C LEU A 85 11.68 -13.67 -13.29
N HIS A 86 12.43 -12.87 -14.06
CA HIS A 86 13.77 -13.24 -14.52
C HIS A 86 14.89 -12.88 -13.52
N HIS A 87 14.57 -12.19 -12.43
CA HIS A 87 15.55 -11.81 -11.41
C HIS A 87 16.09 -13.02 -10.67
N ARG A 88 17.39 -13.02 -10.29
CA ARG A 88 18.06 -14.14 -9.61
C ARG A 88 17.34 -14.57 -8.32
N LEU A 89 16.66 -13.66 -7.64
CA LEU A 89 15.94 -13.92 -6.39
C LEU A 89 14.51 -14.46 -6.61
N ALA A 90 13.97 -14.43 -7.83
CA ALA A 90 12.57 -14.81 -8.10
C ALA A 90 12.24 -16.28 -7.74
N GLY A 91 13.25 -17.16 -7.71
CA GLY A 91 13.11 -18.56 -7.31
C GLY A 91 12.93 -18.78 -5.80
N LYS A 92 13.22 -17.78 -4.98
CA LYS A 92 13.08 -17.87 -3.52
C LYS A 92 11.62 -17.75 -3.08
N LYS A 93 11.33 -18.29 -1.90
CA LYS A 93 10.02 -18.13 -1.23
C LYS A 93 10.03 -16.98 -0.22
N VAL A 94 11.16 -16.79 0.44
CA VAL A 94 11.41 -15.75 1.44
C VAL A 94 12.82 -15.24 1.20
N LEU A 95 13.02 -13.95 1.35
CA LEU A 95 14.32 -13.29 1.27
C LEU A 95 14.86 -12.99 2.68
N THR A 96 16.17 -12.92 2.80
CA THR A 96 16.85 -12.30 3.95
C THR A 96 17.44 -10.96 3.50
N PRO A 97 17.75 -10.02 4.42
CA PRO A 97 18.48 -8.80 4.05
C PRO A 97 19.82 -9.08 3.35
N GLU A 98 20.50 -10.16 3.69
CA GLU A 98 21.74 -10.60 3.04
C GLU A 98 21.54 -10.94 1.56
N ASP A 99 20.39 -11.46 1.19
CA ASP A 99 20.08 -11.77 -0.21
C ASP A 99 20.06 -10.54 -1.11
N LEU A 100 19.77 -9.37 -0.52
CA LEU A 100 19.65 -8.09 -1.21
C LEU A 100 21.01 -7.41 -1.45
N LYS A 101 22.10 -7.91 -0.87
CA LYS A 101 23.44 -7.35 -1.06
C LYS A 101 23.87 -7.39 -2.53
N GLY A 102 24.45 -6.28 -2.97
CA GLY A 102 24.84 -6.10 -4.35
C GLY A 102 23.72 -5.72 -5.31
N GLU A 103 22.50 -5.67 -4.81
CA GLU A 103 21.31 -5.30 -5.60
C GLU A 103 20.95 -3.81 -5.41
N ARG A 104 20.09 -3.32 -6.31
CA ARG A 104 19.51 -1.98 -6.24
C ARG A 104 18.04 -2.07 -5.83
N LEU A 105 17.71 -1.48 -4.67
CA LEU A 105 16.37 -1.42 -4.11
C LEU A 105 15.76 -0.03 -4.29
N LEU A 106 14.68 0.06 -5.03
CA LEU A 106 13.88 1.28 -5.17
C LEU A 106 12.99 1.43 -3.95
N MET A 107 13.10 2.58 -3.29
CA MET A 107 12.28 2.96 -2.13
C MET A 107 11.70 4.36 -2.33
N MET A 108 10.50 4.60 -1.79
CA MET A 108 9.99 5.98 -1.74
C MET A 108 11.03 6.89 -1.10
N ARG A 109 11.15 8.10 -1.64
CA ARG A 109 12.10 9.11 -1.14
C ARG A 109 11.99 9.33 0.36
N LYS A 110 13.09 9.71 0.98
CA LYS A 110 13.14 10.04 2.41
C LYS A 110 12.09 11.10 2.78
N GLY A 111 11.45 10.92 3.94
CA GLY A 111 10.40 11.81 4.44
C GLY A 111 8.99 11.48 3.91
N TRP A 112 8.84 10.44 3.07
CA TRP A 112 7.52 10.02 2.61
C TRP A 112 6.73 9.30 3.70
N SER A 113 7.41 8.45 4.49
CA SER A 113 6.81 7.72 5.62
C SER A 113 7.86 7.39 6.66
N CYS A 114 7.51 7.56 7.95
CA CYS A 114 8.38 7.18 9.05
C CYS A 114 8.72 5.67 9.05
N TYR A 115 7.81 4.82 8.59
CA TYR A 115 8.03 3.37 8.50
C TYR A 115 9.05 3.01 7.41
N VAL A 116 8.95 3.64 6.23
CA VAL A 116 9.92 3.45 5.14
C VAL A 116 11.29 4.03 5.53
N ASP A 117 11.30 5.19 6.18
CA ASP A 117 12.54 5.82 6.62
C ASP A 117 13.27 5.00 7.70
N ALA A 118 12.54 4.32 8.57
CA ALA A 118 13.12 3.42 9.57
C ALA A 118 13.82 2.22 8.92
N LEU A 119 13.18 1.57 7.95
CA LEU A 119 13.79 0.49 7.18
C LEU A 119 15.02 1.00 6.39
N ARG A 120 14.89 2.14 5.74
CA ARG A 120 16.00 2.78 5.00
C ARG A 120 17.21 3.01 5.88
N ALA A 121 17.00 3.53 7.09
CA ALA A 121 18.09 3.79 8.05
C ALA A 121 18.82 2.50 8.42
N GLU A 122 18.09 1.43 8.74
CA GLU A 122 18.69 0.14 9.05
C GLU A 122 19.46 -0.45 7.88
N LEU A 123 18.88 -0.42 6.66
CA LEU A 123 19.56 -0.94 5.47
C LEU A 123 20.85 -0.16 5.18
N THR A 124 20.82 1.17 5.31
CA THR A 124 21.99 2.01 5.09
C THR A 124 23.11 1.74 6.10
N GLU A 125 22.75 1.48 7.36
CA GLU A 125 23.73 1.24 8.44
C GLU A 125 24.30 -0.18 8.39
N LYS A 126 23.43 -1.20 8.27
CA LYS A 126 23.83 -2.61 8.42
C LYS A 126 24.16 -3.31 7.12
N TYR A 127 23.63 -2.83 6.00
CA TYR A 127 23.74 -3.46 4.68
C TYR A 127 24.16 -2.44 3.60
N PRO A 128 25.32 -1.76 3.74
CA PRO A 128 25.75 -0.71 2.82
C PRO A 128 25.99 -1.20 1.39
N GLU A 129 26.07 -2.51 1.20
CA GLU A 129 26.18 -3.12 -0.13
C GLU A 129 24.85 -3.10 -0.92
N ILE A 130 23.71 -2.78 -0.28
CA ILE A 130 22.44 -2.57 -0.96
C ILE A 130 22.38 -1.13 -1.47
N THR A 131 22.27 -0.97 -2.79
CA THR A 131 22.13 0.36 -3.38
C THR A 131 20.68 0.82 -3.27
N ILE A 132 20.40 1.82 -2.44
CA ILE A 132 19.06 2.41 -2.34
C ILE A 132 18.88 3.51 -3.39
N ALA A 133 17.80 3.44 -4.17
CA ALA A 133 17.43 4.44 -5.16
C ALA A 133 16.04 4.99 -4.87
N ASP A 134 15.88 6.31 -5.00
CA ASP A 134 14.62 6.99 -4.72
C ASP A 134 13.68 6.99 -5.91
N PHE A 135 12.38 6.99 -5.61
CA PHE A 135 11.31 7.34 -6.53
C PHE A 135 10.20 8.10 -5.78
N ASP A 136 9.31 8.77 -6.52
CA ASP A 136 8.39 9.76 -5.95
C ASP A 136 6.95 9.29 -5.79
N PHE A 137 6.53 8.25 -6.52
CA PHE A 137 5.14 7.84 -6.52
C PHE A 137 4.97 6.36 -6.93
N TYR A 138 4.15 5.62 -6.17
CA TYR A 138 3.75 4.25 -6.52
C TYR A 138 2.66 4.27 -7.59
N ASN A 139 2.98 3.73 -8.76
CA ASN A 139 2.06 3.46 -9.87
C ASN A 139 2.54 2.24 -10.66
N VAL A 140 1.85 1.86 -11.72
CA VAL A 140 2.25 0.74 -12.56
C VAL A 140 3.60 0.99 -13.25
N ASP A 141 3.95 2.25 -13.53
CA ASP A 141 5.20 2.59 -14.23
C ASP A 141 6.44 2.24 -13.43
N ILE A 142 6.41 2.37 -12.09
CA ILE A 142 7.55 1.95 -11.27
C ILE A 142 7.74 0.43 -11.30
N PHE A 143 6.66 -0.35 -11.40
CA PHE A 143 6.73 -1.80 -11.60
C PHE A 143 7.26 -2.14 -12.99
N ASN A 144 6.79 -1.46 -14.05
CA ASN A 144 7.32 -1.60 -15.41
C ASN A 144 8.83 -1.32 -15.46
N ARG A 145 9.28 -0.26 -14.77
CA ARG A 145 10.69 0.08 -14.68
C ARG A 145 11.52 -1.04 -14.04
N CYS A 146 11.03 -1.62 -12.94
CA CYS A 146 11.73 -2.71 -12.26
C CYS A 146 11.69 -4.00 -13.08
N GLU A 147 10.59 -4.28 -13.78
CA GLU A 147 10.50 -5.44 -14.68
C GLU A 147 11.46 -5.35 -15.84
N ASN A 148 11.64 -4.16 -16.42
CA ASN A 148 12.58 -3.90 -17.53
C ASN A 148 14.05 -3.71 -17.09
N SER A 149 14.35 -3.88 -15.81
CA SER A 149 15.67 -3.79 -15.24
C SER A 149 15.93 -4.93 -14.25
N ASN A 150 17.06 -4.92 -13.57
CA ASN A 150 17.30 -5.79 -12.41
C ASN A 150 17.00 -5.08 -11.08
N ASP A 151 16.37 -3.91 -11.12
CA ASP A 151 16.03 -3.18 -9.91
C ASP A 151 14.93 -3.92 -9.13
N MET A 152 15.06 -3.94 -7.82
CA MET A 152 14.01 -4.41 -6.92
C MET A 152 13.17 -3.23 -6.45
N LEU A 153 11.93 -3.48 -6.04
CA LEU A 153 11.02 -2.47 -5.52
C LEU A 153 10.57 -2.82 -4.11
N LEU A 154 10.70 -1.89 -3.16
CA LEU A 154 10.01 -2.02 -1.88
C LEU A 154 8.50 -1.97 -2.11
N ALA A 155 7.79 -2.99 -1.67
CA ALA A 155 6.37 -3.18 -1.93
C ALA A 155 5.65 -3.77 -0.71
N ILE A 156 4.36 -3.98 -0.83
CA ILE A 156 3.54 -4.71 0.16
C ILE A 156 2.83 -5.88 -0.53
N LYS A 157 2.42 -6.87 0.25
CA LYS A 157 1.77 -8.06 -0.29
C LYS A 157 0.49 -7.76 -1.06
N SER A 158 -0.28 -6.77 -0.63
CA SER A 158 -1.53 -6.35 -1.29
C SER A 158 -1.35 -5.89 -2.75
N TRP A 159 -0.12 -5.67 -3.21
CA TRP A 159 0.20 -5.31 -4.59
C TRP A 159 0.64 -6.48 -5.47
N GLU A 160 0.43 -7.73 -5.02
CA GLU A 160 0.85 -8.94 -5.74
C GLU A 160 0.27 -9.06 -7.15
N SER A 161 -0.89 -8.48 -7.40
CA SER A 161 -1.56 -8.49 -8.71
C SER A 161 -1.30 -7.26 -9.58
N VAL A 162 -0.46 -6.32 -9.17
CA VAL A 162 -0.22 -5.06 -9.89
C VAL A 162 0.47 -5.29 -11.23
N HIS A 163 1.43 -6.20 -11.27
CA HIS A 163 2.20 -6.49 -12.48
C HIS A 163 2.41 -8.00 -12.67
N PRO A 164 1.96 -8.58 -13.80
CA PRO A 164 1.95 -10.04 -13.99
C PRO A 164 3.34 -10.67 -14.10
N LEU A 165 4.36 -9.90 -14.47
CA LEU A 165 5.76 -10.36 -14.61
C LEU A 165 6.63 -10.00 -13.41
N MET A 166 6.02 -9.53 -12.32
CA MET A 166 6.70 -9.25 -11.06
C MET A 166 6.21 -10.21 -9.98
N LYS A 167 7.10 -10.57 -9.07
CA LYS A 167 6.80 -11.41 -7.90
C LYS A 167 7.11 -10.64 -6.63
N ILE A 168 6.17 -10.59 -5.71
CA ILE A 168 6.36 -9.98 -4.39
C ILE A 168 6.81 -11.06 -3.41
N LEU A 169 7.97 -10.86 -2.84
CA LEU A 169 8.62 -11.81 -1.92
C LEU A 169 8.67 -11.21 -0.51
N PRO A 170 8.22 -11.95 0.52
CA PRO A 170 8.44 -11.56 1.90
C PRO A 170 9.93 -11.54 2.23
N VAL A 171 10.32 -10.69 3.16
CA VAL A 171 11.70 -10.57 3.64
C VAL A 171 11.71 -10.79 5.15
N GLU A 172 12.75 -11.43 5.67
CA GLU A 172 12.96 -11.68 7.11
C GLU A 172 13.43 -10.40 7.82
N TRP A 173 12.52 -9.45 7.97
CA TRP A 173 12.65 -8.23 8.79
C TRP A 173 11.32 -7.91 9.46
N ASP A 174 11.32 -7.13 10.51
CA ASP A 174 10.08 -6.75 11.22
C ASP A 174 9.68 -5.31 10.93
N TYR A 175 9.50 -5.01 9.63
CA TYR A 175 9.05 -3.70 9.16
C TYR A 175 7.68 -3.82 8.50
N LYS A 176 6.73 -3.08 9.04
CA LYS A 176 5.31 -3.08 8.63
C LYS A 176 4.79 -1.65 8.66
N MET A 177 3.77 -1.37 7.88
CA MET A 177 3.06 -0.10 8.00
C MET A 177 1.55 -0.29 8.08
N PRO A 178 0.80 0.66 8.66
CA PRO A 178 -0.65 0.60 8.71
C PRO A 178 -1.25 0.51 7.30
N TYR A 179 -2.22 -0.40 7.16
CA TYR A 179 -3.06 -0.54 5.99
C TYR A 179 -4.52 -0.49 6.43
N GLY A 180 -5.35 0.26 5.73
CA GLY A 180 -6.74 0.38 6.11
C GLY A 180 -7.55 1.27 5.21
N LEU A 181 -8.65 1.82 5.73
CA LEU A 181 -9.55 2.69 4.97
C LEU A 181 -9.22 4.14 5.22
N LEU A 182 -9.05 4.88 4.14
CA LEU A 182 -8.94 6.34 4.10
C LEU A 182 -10.30 6.93 3.77
N TYR A 183 -10.73 7.95 4.51
CA TYR A 183 -12.03 8.61 4.35
C TYR A 183 -11.95 10.09 4.73
N ALA A 184 -12.97 10.87 4.36
CA ALA A 184 -13.02 12.32 4.59
C ALA A 184 -12.82 12.70 6.07
N LYS A 185 -12.28 13.90 6.34
CA LYS A 185 -12.22 14.47 7.71
C LYS A 185 -13.60 14.57 8.35
N ASP A 186 -14.59 15.03 7.56
CA ASP A 186 -15.99 15.13 7.96
C ASP A 186 -16.81 14.10 7.15
N PRO A 187 -16.84 12.82 7.58
CA PRO A 187 -17.50 11.77 6.85
C PRO A 187 -19.02 11.86 6.95
N SER A 188 -19.73 11.36 5.95
CA SER A 188 -21.19 11.19 6.05
C SER A 188 -21.54 10.11 7.08
N GLU A 189 -22.76 10.16 7.65
CA GLU A 189 -23.27 9.15 8.59
C GLU A 189 -23.10 7.71 8.08
N LYS A 190 -23.24 7.50 6.76
CA LYS A 190 -23.05 6.18 6.13
C LYS A 190 -21.61 5.70 6.20
N VAL A 191 -20.66 6.62 5.99
CA VAL A 191 -19.23 6.32 6.09
C VAL A 191 -18.82 6.11 7.54
N GLU A 192 -19.30 6.95 8.47
CA GLU A 192 -19.06 6.75 9.90
C GLU A 192 -19.55 5.39 10.38
N LYS A 193 -20.76 5.01 9.97
CA LYS A 193 -21.32 3.70 10.31
C LYS A 193 -20.48 2.56 9.76
N LEU A 194 -20.01 2.67 8.50
CA LEU A 194 -19.11 1.69 7.90
C LEU A 194 -17.81 1.58 8.70
N VAL A 195 -17.18 2.71 9.01
CA VAL A 195 -15.91 2.76 9.76
C VAL A 195 -16.08 2.11 11.12
N ARG A 196 -17.10 2.47 11.90
CA ARG A 196 -17.40 1.85 13.21
C ARG A 196 -17.64 0.33 13.09
N THR A 197 -18.35 -0.09 12.05
CA THR A 197 -18.59 -1.52 11.79
C THR A 197 -17.27 -2.25 11.54
N VAL A 198 -16.41 -1.68 10.71
CA VAL A 198 -15.10 -2.26 10.38
C VAL A 198 -14.18 -2.27 11.61
N GLU A 199 -14.11 -1.21 12.39
CA GLU A 199 -13.37 -1.16 13.66
C GLU A 199 -13.81 -2.25 14.65
N GLY A 200 -15.12 -2.51 14.73
CA GLY A 200 -15.67 -3.58 15.58
C GLY A 200 -15.34 -4.99 15.09
N ILE A 201 -15.02 -5.14 13.80
CA ILE A 201 -14.66 -6.42 13.18
C ILE A 201 -13.18 -6.74 13.35
N THR A 202 -12.32 -5.71 13.37
CA THR A 202 -10.86 -5.86 13.35
C THR A 202 -10.22 -5.87 14.75
N LYS A 203 -10.98 -5.52 15.78
CA LYS A 203 -10.61 -5.69 17.20
C LYS A 203 -11.00 -7.07 17.70
#